data_73a3af8ec8c1a5b4a72bf3e26afa69ef
#
_entry.id   73a3af8ec8c1a5b4a72bf3e26afa69ef
#
_cell.length_a   1.000
_cell.length_b   1.000
_cell.length_c   1.000
_cell.angle_alpha   90.00
_cell.angle_beta   90.00
_cell.angle_gamma   90.00
#
_symmetry.space_group_name_H-M   'P 1'
#
loop_
_entity.id
_entity.type
_entity.pdbx_description
1 polymer ?
#
loop_
_entity_poly.entity_id
_entity_poly.type
_entity_poly.pdbx_seq_one_letter_code
_entity_poly.pdbx_strand_id
1 'polypeptide(L)'
;MWYSRAVNPAKLLEFLRSHRLAVQASISPNAGPQAAVVGFAISDQFEIIFDTLETTRKAQNLRNNPHIALVIGGLTAGDERTVQYEGIADEPTGADLQRLKQIYYSAYPDGPSRAAWPGLIYIRAKPTWVRYSDYNQNPPEIVELRAEDLTA
;
A
#
# COMPACT_ATOMS: atom_id res chain seq x y z
N MET A 1 -29.63 -13.24 11.32
CA MET A 1 -28.37 -13.52 10.62
C MET A 1 -27.91 -12.24 9.94
N TRP A 2 -26.86 -11.67 10.46
CA TRP A 2 -26.29 -10.48 9.89
C TRP A 2 -25.36 -10.91 8.76
N TYR A 3 -25.90 -11.05 7.55
CA TYR A 3 -25.04 -10.95 6.40
C TYR A 3 -24.63 -9.49 6.31
N SER A 4 -23.61 -9.16 7.06
CA SER A 4 -22.84 -7.99 6.81
C SER A 4 -22.60 -7.94 5.30
N ARG A 5 -22.85 -6.79 4.70
CA ARG A 5 -22.26 -6.49 3.40
C ARG A 5 -20.75 -6.29 3.63
N ALA A 6 -20.15 -7.28 4.29
CA ALA A 6 -18.76 -7.24 4.64
C ALA A 6 -17.99 -6.92 3.37
N VAL A 7 -17.06 -6.00 3.46
CA VAL A 7 -16.16 -5.74 2.37
C VAL A 7 -15.51 -7.08 1.98
N ASN A 8 -15.67 -7.47 0.74
CA ASN A 8 -14.98 -8.62 0.19
C ASN A 8 -13.69 -8.13 -0.49
N PRO A 9 -12.76 -9.03 -0.87
CA PRO A 9 -11.51 -8.62 -1.53
C PRO A 9 -11.72 -7.72 -2.74
N ALA A 10 -12.71 -7.98 -3.59
CA ALA A 10 -12.97 -7.15 -4.77
C ALA A 10 -13.37 -5.72 -4.40
N LYS A 11 -14.24 -5.55 -3.41
CA LYS A 11 -14.65 -4.22 -2.92
C LYS A 11 -13.52 -3.51 -2.19
N LEU A 12 -12.71 -4.25 -1.45
CA LEU A 12 -11.53 -3.71 -0.79
C LEU A 12 -10.54 -3.17 -1.84
N LEU A 13 -10.31 -3.91 -2.91
CA LEU A 13 -9.43 -3.49 -3.99
C LEU A 13 -9.96 -2.23 -4.69
N GLU A 14 -11.27 -2.15 -4.93
CA GLU A 14 -11.92 -0.97 -5.47
C GLU A 14 -11.72 0.25 -4.58
N PHE A 15 -11.91 0.09 -3.26
CA PHE A 15 -11.65 1.17 -2.30
C PHE A 15 -10.20 1.63 -2.35
N LEU A 16 -9.24 0.72 -2.31
CA LEU A 16 -7.82 1.04 -2.35
C LEU A 16 -7.45 1.78 -3.64
N ARG A 17 -7.99 1.35 -4.78
CA ARG A 17 -7.75 1.97 -6.09
C ARG A 17 -8.40 3.34 -6.26
N SER A 18 -9.36 3.70 -5.42
CA SER A 18 -9.94 5.04 -5.40
C SER A 18 -9.02 6.08 -4.76
N HIS A 19 -7.91 5.66 -4.17
CA HIS A 19 -6.94 6.52 -3.49
C HIS A 19 -5.63 6.56 -4.26
N ARG A 20 -5.03 7.73 -4.30
CA ARG A 20 -3.73 7.95 -4.95
C ARG A 20 -2.57 7.97 -3.96
N LEU A 21 -2.84 8.36 -2.71
CA LEU A 21 -1.82 8.58 -1.69
C LEU A 21 -2.03 7.64 -0.52
N ALA A 22 -0.92 7.23 0.05
CA ALA A 22 -0.87 6.49 1.30
C ALA A 22 0.18 7.09 2.22
N VAL A 23 0.01 6.92 3.52
CA VAL A 23 1.09 7.11 4.48
C VAL A 23 1.75 5.77 4.68
N GLN A 24 3.05 5.69 4.36
CA GLN A 24 3.84 4.50 4.66
C GLN A 24 4.71 4.73 5.91
N ALA A 25 4.91 3.69 6.68
CA ALA A 25 5.76 3.69 7.85
C ALA A 25 6.82 2.60 7.74
N SER A 26 8.02 2.92 8.16
CA SER A 26 9.17 2.03 8.20
C SER A 26 9.94 2.24 9.51
N ILE A 27 10.89 1.37 9.80
CA ILE A 27 11.62 1.35 11.06
C ILE A 27 13.07 1.72 10.81
N SER A 28 13.55 2.77 11.50
CA SER A 28 14.95 3.17 11.43
C SER A 28 15.86 2.17 12.15
N PRO A 29 17.19 2.20 11.90
CA PRO A 29 18.14 1.28 12.53
C PRO A 29 18.10 1.27 14.07
N ASN A 30 17.70 2.39 14.69
CA ASN A 30 17.56 2.49 16.14
C ASN A 30 16.10 2.26 16.62
N ALA A 31 15.31 1.53 15.83
CA ALA A 31 13.94 1.17 16.12
C ALA A 31 12.94 2.34 16.22
N GLY A 32 13.29 3.50 15.68
CA GLY A 32 12.36 4.64 15.59
C GLY A 32 11.38 4.46 14.42
N PRO A 33 10.06 4.63 14.64
CA PRO A 33 9.11 4.62 13.53
C PRO A 33 9.24 5.92 12.72
N GLN A 34 9.18 5.78 11.41
CA GLN A 34 9.24 6.90 10.48
C GLN A 34 8.15 6.76 9.43
N ALA A 35 7.46 7.86 9.13
CA ALA A 35 6.34 7.87 8.21
C ALA A 35 6.50 8.96 7.16
N ALA A 36 6.01 8.67 5.95
CA ALA A 36 5.98 9.63 4.85
C ALA A 36 4.83 9.30 3.90
N VAL A 37 4.33 10.31 3.22
CA VAL A 37 3.33 10.12 2.16
C VAL A 37 4.00 9.62 0.90
N VAL A 38 3.36 8.64 0.26
CA VAL A 38 3.78 8.10 -1.05
C VAL A 38 2.57 8.04 -1.98
N GLY A 39 2.81 8.25 -3.29
CA GLY A 39 1.88 7.84 -4.31
C GLY A 39 2.04 6.34 -4.55
N PHE A 40 0.95 5.60 -4.69
CA PHE A 40 1.01 4.15 -4.80
C PHE A 40 0.04 3.62 -5.86
N ALA A 41 0.32 2.41 -6.31
CA ALA A 41 -0.63 1.58 -7.05
C ALA A 41 -0.71 0.21 -6.39
N ILE A 42 -1.72 -0.58 -6.75
CA ILE A 42 -1.96 -1.88 -6.12
C ILE A 42 -2.34 -2.91 -7.18
N SER A 43 -1.75 -4.10 -7.09
CA SER A 43 -2.05 -5.23 -7.96
C SER A 43 -3.31 -5.99 -7.52
N ASP A 44 -3.78 -6.89 -8.37
CA ASP A 44 -4.88 -7.80 -8.02
C ASP A 44 -4.54 -8.75 -6.86
N GLN A 45 -3.26 -8.92 -6.57
CA GLN A 45 -2.76 -9.70 -5.42
C GLN A 45 -2.51 -8.84 -4.19
N PHE A 46 -3.00 -7.60 -4.19
CA PHE A 46 -2.81 -6.64 -3.08
C PHE A 46 -1.35 -6.28 -2.82
N GLU A 47 -0.48 -6.47 -3.81
CA GLU A 47 0.86 -5.91 -3.75
C GLU A 47 0.78 -4.41 -3.96
N ILE A 48 1.33 -3.63 -3.03
CA ILE A 48 1.46 -2.18 -3.17
C ILE A 48 2.81 -1.88 -3.82
N ILE A 49 2.82 -0.98 -4.80
CA ILE A 49 4.03 -0.51 -5.47
C ILE A 49 4.11 1.01 -5.45
N PHE A 50 5.31 1.52 -5.17
CA PHE A 50 5.64 2.94 -5.28
C PHE A 50 7.10 3.12 -5.67
N ASP A 51 7.42 4.28 -6.24
CA ASP A 51 8.80 4.65 -6.50
C ASP A 51 9.35 5.57 -5.41
N THR A 52 10.65 5.58 -5.23
CA THR A 52 11.38 6.48 -4.35
C THR A 52 12.84 6.52 -4.74
N LEU A 53 13.58 7.52 -4.27
CA LEU A 53 15.03 7.54 -4.43
C LEU A 53 15.68 6.65 -3.37
N GLU A 54 16.71 5.91 -3.75
CA GLU A 54 17.42 5.00 -2.84
C GLU A 54 18.08 5.72 -1.66
N THR A 55 18.28 7.03 -1.77
CA THR A 55 18.86 7.88 -0.70
C THR A 55 17.83 8.27 0.36
N THR A 56 16.55 7.99 0.18
CA THR A 56 15.53 8.33 1.18
C THR A 56 15.63 7.46 2.41
N ARG A 57 15.17 8.00 3.56
CA ARG A 57 15.17 7.22 4.81
C ARG A 57 14.33 5.95 4.69
N LYS A 58 13.15 6.04 4.04
CA LYS A 58 12.30 4.85 3.86
C LYS A 58 12.99 3.75 3.05
N ALA A 59 13.71 4.12 1.98
CA ALA A 59 14.45 3.15 1.18
C ALA A 59 15.53 2.46 2.00
N GLN A 60 16.32 3.22 2.74
CA GLN A 60 17.36 2.67 3.61
C GLN A 60 16.79 1.82 4.74
N ASN A 61 15.70 2.29 5.36
CA ASN A 61 15.02 1.55 6.42
C ASN A 61 14.54 0.19 5.92
N LEU A 62 13.86 0.17 4.77
CA LEU A 62 13.27 -1.06 4.23
C LEU A 62 14.31 -2.05 3.73
N ARG A 63 15.46 -1.59 3.25
CA ARG A 63 16.59 -2.46 2.94
C ARG A 63 17.17 -3.14 4.18
N ASN A 64 17.14 -2.45 5.31
CA ASN A 64 17.65 -2.96 6.59
C ASN A 64 16.59 -3.76 7.37
N ASN A 65 15.35 -3.32 7.34
CA ASN A 65 14.21 -3.99 7.98
C ASN A 65 13.00 -3.92 7.04
N PRO A 66 12.59 -5.04 6.42
CA PRO A 66 11.58 -5.02 5.38
C PRO A 66 10.14 -4.88 5.88
N HIS A 67 9.91 -4.80 7.17
CA HIS A 67 8.57 -4.58 7.69
C HIS A 67 8.07 -3.18 7.33
N ILE A 68 6.92 -3.11 6.68
CA ILE A 68 6.27 -1.88 6.24
C ILE A 68 4.82 -1.85 6.71
N ALA A 69 4.34 -0.68 7.03
CA ALA A 69 2.92 -0.45 7.29
C ALA A 69 2.43 0.75 6.48
N LEU A 70 1.18 0.69 6.04
CA LEU A 70 0.56 1.80 5.31
C LEU A 70 -0.82 2.07 5.87
N VAL A 71 -1.22 3.35 5.79
CA VAL A 71 -2.59 3.79 6.01
C VAL A 71 -3.10 4.43 4.74
N ILE A 72 -4.28 4.02 4.29
CA ILE A 72 -4.93 4.51 3.09
C ILE A 72 -6.35 4.93 3.44
N GLY A 73 -6.73 6.13 3.02
CA GLY A 73 -8.03 6.73 3.35
C GLY A 73 -8.05 7.37 4.73
N GLY A 74 -9.23 7.87 5.12
CA GLY A 74 -9.47 8.45 6.44
C GLY A 74 -9.05 9.92 6.59
N LEU A 75 -8.57 10.56 5.54
CA LEU A 75 -8.12 11.95 5.56
C LEU A 75 -9.08 12.90 4.84
N THR A 76 -10.16 12.40 4.29
CA THR A 76 -11.19 13.19 3.62
C THR A 76 -12.35 13.45 4.58
N ALA A 77 -12.67 14.72 4.80
CA ALA A 77 -13.80 15.09 5.65
C ALA A 77 -15.09 14.44 5.14
N GLY A 78 -15.83 13.79 6.05
CA GLY A 78 -17.09 13.10 5.72
C GLY A 78 -16.90 11.67 5.19
N ASP A 79 -15.68 11.20 5.00
CA ASP A 79 -15.40 9.81 4.65
C ASP A 79 -14.51 9.17 5.73
N GLU A 80 -15.15 8.40 6.60
CA GLU A 80 -14.52 7.76 7.76
C GLU A 80 -14.07 6.32 7.46
N ARG A 81 -13.78 6.03 6.19
CA ARG A 81 -13.28 4.71 5.78
C ARG A 81 -11.75 4.73 5.75
N THR A 82 -11.14 3.71 6.32
CA THR A 82 -9.68 3.56 6.35
C THR A 82 -9.26 2.14 6.09
N VAL A 83 -8.06 1.99 5.54
CA VAL A 83 -7.36 0.71 5.49
C VAL A 83 -6.03 0.85 6.22
N GLN A 84 -5.77 -0.07 7.13
CA GLN A 84 -4.45 -0.34 7.67
C GLN A 84 -3.88 -1.56 6.95
N TYR A 85 -2.65 -1.45 6.51
CA TYR A 85 -1.97 -2.48 5.72
C TYR A 85 -0.62 -2.76 6.36
N GLU A 86 -0.33 -4.02 6.64
CA GLU A 86 1.00 -4.46 7.07
C GLU A 86 1.54 -5.44 6.06
N GLY A 87 2.83 -5.36 5.81
CA GLY A 87 3.45 -6.19 4.80
C GLY A 87 4.96 -6.31 4.93
N ILE A 88 5.52 -7.02 3.97
CA ILE A 88 6.96 -7.19 3.80
C ILE A 88 7.36 -6.53 2.47
N ALA A 89 8.32 -5.62 2.55
CA ALA A 89 8.79 -4.87 1.40
C ALA A 89 9.98 -5.55 0.73
N ASP A 90 10.05 -5.44 -0.57
CA ASP A 90 11.23 -5.80 -1.36
C ASP A 90 11.39 -4.84 -2.57
N GLU A 91 12.50 -4.95 -3.26
CA GLU A 91 12.74 -4.30 -4.54
C GLU A 91 12.62 -5.37 -5.62
N PRO A 92 11.48 -5.44 -6.34
CA PRO A 92 11.25 -6.48 -7.34
C PRO A 92 12.23 -6.33 -8.51
N THR A 93 12.51 -7.44 -9.17
CA THR A 93 13.41 -7.50 -10.34
C THR A 93 12.75 -8.29 -11.48
N GLY A 94 13.32 -8.19 -12.68
CA GLY A 94 12.93 -9.00 -13.83
C GLY A 94 11.47 -8.83 -14.22
N ALA A 95 10.79 -9.93 -14.49
CA ALA A 95 9.41 -9.94 -14.95
C ALA A 95 8.44 -9.37 -13.92
N ASP A 96 8.67 -9.62 -12.64
CA ASP A 96 7.87 -9.02 -11.55
C ASP A 96 7.95 -7.51 -11.56
N LEU A 97 9.14 -6.95 -11.70
CA LEU A 97 9.33 -5.51 -11.80
C LEU A 97 8.59 -4.93 -13.00
N GLN A 98 8.70 -5.58 -14.17
CA GLN A 98 8.03 -5.09 -15.38
C GLN A 98 6.51 -5.10 -15.23
N ARG A 99 5.95 -6.15 -14.65
CA ARG A 99 4.52 -6.27 -14.36
C ARG A 99 4.05 -5.15 -13.43
N LEU A 100 4.76 -4.94 -12.33
CA LEU A 100 4.40 -3.94 -11.33
C LEU A 100 4.59 -2.52 -11.84
N LYS A 101 5.61 -2.26 -12.66
CA LYS A 101 5.80 -0.95 -13.31
C LYS A 101 4.62 -0.61 -14.21
N GLN A 102 4.07 -1.57 -14.96
CA GLN A 102 2.88 -1.32 -15.79
C GLN A 102 1.67 -0.93 -14.93
N ILE A 103 1.47 -1.59 -13.82
CA ILE A 103 0.39 -1.26 -12.87
C ILE A 103 0.60 0.16 -12.31
N TYR A 104 1.82 0.47 -11.89
CA TYR A 104 2.17 1.78 -11.35
C TYR A 104 1.99 2.89 -12.40
N TYR A 105 2.46 2.68 -13.63
CA TYR A 105 2.36 3.68 -14.71
C TYR A 105 0.92 3.89 -15.18
N SER A 106 0.06 2.89 -15.05
CA SER A 106 -1.37 3.07 -15.32
C SER A 106 -2.02 4.03 -14.33
N ALA A 107 -1.60 4.01 -13.08
CA ALA A 107 -2.06 4.94 -12.06
C ALA A 107 -1.31 6.29 -12.11
N TYR A 108 -0.05 6.27 -12.54
CA TYR A 108 0.83 7.44 -12.61
C TYR A 108 1.46 7.55 -14.00
N PRO A 109 0.76 8.17 -14.97
CA PRO A 109 1.28 8.31 -16.34
C PRO A 109 2.59 9.09 -16.45
N ASP A 110 2.93 9.90 -15.44
CA ASP A 110 4.21 10.60 -15.33
C ASP A 110 5.35 9.72 -14.79
N GLY A 111 5.03 8.50 -14.32
CA GLY A 111 6.01 7.56 -13.78
C GLY A 111 7.19 7.27 -14.72
N PRO A 112 6.95 7.00 -16.01
CA PRO A 112 8.05 6.74 -16.95
C PRO A 112 9.07 7.88 -17.05
N SER A 113 8.65 9.13 -16.88
CA SER A 113 9.56 10.28 -16.93
C SER A 113 10.55 10.30 -15.76
N ARG A 114 10.18 9.72 -14.63
CA ARG A 114 11.06 9.58 -13.46
C ARG A 114 12.02 8.41 -13.57
N ALA A 115 11.76 7.45 -14.45
CA ALA A 115 12.60 6.25 -14.58
C ALA A 115 14.06 6.57 -14.91
N ALA A 116 14.33 7.75 -15.47
CA ALA A 116 15.69 8.21 -15.78
C ALA A 116 16.37 8.92 -14.60
N TRP A 117 15.67 9.15 -13.49
CA TRP A 117 16.28 9.82 -12.34
C TRP A 117 17.33 8.92 -11.71
N PRO A 118 18.55 9.43 -11.44
CA PRO A 118 19.59 8.65 -10.77
C PRO A 118 19.09 8.16 -9.39
N GLY A 119 19.27 6.87 -9.15
CA GLY A 119 18.92 6.27 -7.86
C GLY A 119 17.42 6.02 -7.64
N LEU A 120 16.59 6.13 -8.67
CA LEU A 120 15.19 5.77 -8.55
C LEU A 120 15.05 4.26 -8.40
N ILE A 121 14.29 3.83 -7.39
CA ILE A 121 13.97 2.43 -7.14
C ILE A 121 12.46 2.25 -7.01
N TYR A 122 12.01 1.03 -7.21
CA TYR A 122 10.63 0.61 -6.99
C TYR A 122 10.58 -0.31 -5.78
N ILE A 123 9.66 -0.02 -4.89
CA ILE A 123 9.41 -0.82 -3.69
C ILE A 123 8.06 -1.49 -3.83
N ARG A 124 8.03 -2.81 -3.59
CA ARG A 124 6.80 -3.57 -3.47
C ARG A 124 6.58 -3.94 -2.01
N ALA A 125 5.35 -3.82 -1.53
CA ALA A 125 4.90 -4.40 -0.28
C ALA A 125 3.98 -5.59 -0.57
N LYS A 126 4.28 -6.75 -0.01
CA LYS A 126 3.40 -7.92 -0.02
C LYS A 126 2.60 -7.95 1.27
N PRO A 127 1.26 -8.08 1.21
CA PRO A 127 0.44 -7.98 2.40
C PRO A 127 0.63 -9.18 3.31
N THR A 128 0.66 -8.93 4.61
CA THR A 128 0.56 -9.96 5.66
C THR A 128 -0.73 -9.82 6.44
N TRP A 129 -1.23 -8.60 6.56
CA TRP A 129 -2.46 -8.30 7.28
C TRP A 129 -3.05 -6.98 6.78
N VAL A 130 -4.36 -6.94 6.64
CA VAL A 130 -5.11 -5.74 6.23
C VAL A 130 -6.34 -5.61 7.11
N ARG A 131 -6.62 -4.39 7.56
CA ARG A 131 -7.84 -4.05 8.29
C ARG A 131 -8.57 -2.92 7.56
N TYR A 132 -9.79 -3.19 7.15
CA TYR A 132 -10.72 -2.18 6.65
C TYR A 132 -11.64 -1.75 7.79
N SER A 133 -11.87 -0.44 7.93
CA SER A 133 -12.79 0.14 8.90
C SER A 133 -13.66 1.17 8.22
N ASP A 134 -14.96 1.09 8.45
CA ASP A 134 -15.93 2.09 7.98
C ASP A 134 -16.73 2.60 9.16
N TYR A 135 -16.36 3.77 9.65
CA TYR A 135 -17.02 4.45 10.76
C TYR A 135 -18.17 5.36 10.30
N ASN A 136 -18.48 5.40 9.00
CA ASN A 136 -19.70 6.02 8.50
C ASN A 136 -20.94 5.18 8.86
N GLN A 137 -20.73 3.92 9.18
CA GLN A 137 -21.80 2.99 9.57
C GLN A 137 -21.93 2.92 11.08
N ASN A 138 -23.15 2.58 11.55
CA ASN A 138 -23.45 2.37 12.97
C ASN A 138 -24.21 1.05 13.14
N PRO A 139 -23.62 0.00 13.74
CA PRO A 139 -22.21 -0.03 14.23
C PRO A 139 -21.20 0.02 13.09
N PRO A 140 -19.96 0.41 13.38
CA PRO A 140 -18.89 0.42 12.35
C PRO A 140 -18.68 -0.95 11.72
N GLU A 141 -18.42 -0.97 10.43
CA GLU A 141 -17.96 -2.18 9.75
C GLU A 141 -16.44 -2.27 9.92
N ILE A 142 -15.98 -3.39 10.48
CA ILE A 142 -14.55 -3.66 10.66
C ILE A 142 -14.28 -5.07 10.16
N VAL A 143 -13.35 -5.19 9.18
CA VAL A 143 -12.98 -6.47 8.59
C VAL A 143 -11.47 -6.60 8.60
N GLU A 144 -10.96 -7.69 9.17
CA GLU A 144 -9.55 -8.04 9.15
C GLU A 144 -9.34 -9.22 8.21
N LEU A 145 -8.33 -9.10 7.35
CA LEU A 145 -7.97 -10.11 6.37
C LEU A 145 -6.47 -10.40 6.49
N ARG A 146 -6.11 -11.67 6.43
CA ARG A 146 -4.72 -12.10 6.33
C ARG A 146 -4.37 -12.33 4.86
N ALA A 147 -3.08 -12.52 4.57
CA ALA A 147 -2.59 -12.71 3.20
C ALA A 147 -3.38 -13.78 2.43
N GLU A 148 -3.70 -14.90 3.08
CA GLU A 148 -4.45 -16.00 2.48
C GLU A 148 -5.90 -15.66 2.12
N ASP A 149 -6.46 -14.61 2.72
CA ASP A 149 -7.84 -14.15 2.46
C ASP A 149 -7.90 -13.13 1.32
N LEU A 150 -6.76 -12.60 0.90
CA LEU A 150 -6.65 -11.51 -0.08
C LEU A 150 -6.54 -12.06 -1.50
N THR A 151 -7.65 -12.55 -2.00
CA THR A 151 -7.80 -12.97 -3.41
C THR A 151 -8.98 -12.22 -4.01
N ALA A 152 -8.69 -11.41 -5.01
CA ALA A 152 -9.72 -10.65 -5.73
C ALA A 152 -10.34 -11.47 -6.85
#